data_d52df4a3a05de64e1fdcd4c123654df4
#
_entry.id   d52df4a3a05de64e1fdcd4c123654df4
#
_cell.length_a   1.000
_cell.length_b   1.000
_cell.length_c   1.000
_cell.angle_alpha   90.00
_cell.angle_beta   90.00
_cell.angle_gamma   90.00
#
_symmetry.space_group_name_H-M   'P 1'
#
loop_
_entity.id
_entity.type
_entity.pdbx_description
1 polymer ?
#
loop_
_entity_poly.entity_id
_entity_poly.type
_entity_poly.pdbx_seq_one_letter_code
_entity_poly.pdbx_strand_id
1 'polypeptide(L)'
;MADTYQRPSWDEYFLEVMHALAKRATCDRGRTACVIVKDKQIIVSGYVGSPAGLPHCDEVGHLMKKVIDDDGTVSEHCMRTIHAEQNAICQAAKRGVSIEGATIYCKLAPCRTCAMLLIACGIKRVVAEYKYHAGSEAEEMMKQAGIQIDYIHDETLKYS
;
A
#
# COMPACT_ATOMS: atom_id res chain seq x y z
N MET A 1 19.21 26.08 26.66
CA MET A 1 17.77 25.76 26.62
C MET A 1 17.63 24.30 26.30
N ALA A 2 16.83 23.56 27.03
CA ALA A 2 16.59 22.16 26.71
C ALA A 2 15.88 22.06 25.36
N ASP A 3 16.42 21.27 24.43
CA ASP A 3 15.75 20.92 23.21
C ASP A 3 14.43 20.24 23.58
N THR A 4 13.32 20.92 23.34
CA THR A 4 12.00 20.32 23.56
C THR A 4 11.74 19.30 22.46
N TYR A 5 11.63 18.02 22.83
CA TYR A 5 11.29 16.95 21.91
C TYR A 5 9.98 17.28 21.17
N GLN A 6 10.05 17.33 19.85
CA GLN A 6 8.87 17.47 19.00
C GLN A 6 8.41 16.11 18.52
N ARG A 7 7.20 15.74 18.89
CA ARG A 7 6.59 14.51 18.40
C ARG A 7 6.23 14.67 16.91
N PRO A 8 6.49 13.65 16.07
CA PRO A 8 6.00 13.67 14.70
C PRO A 8 4.47 13.75 14.66
N SER A 9 3.94 14.26 13.57
CA SER A 9 2.50 14.14 13.28
C SER A 9 2.08 12.67 13.20
N TRP A 10 0.78 12.40 13.31
CA TRP A 10 0.28 11.03 13.17
C TRP A 10 0.58 10.45 11.78
N ASP A 11 0.49 11.25 10.75
CA ASP A 11 0.82 10.79 9.38
C ASP A 11 2.30 10.44 9.25
N GLU A 12 3.20 11.28 9.73
CA GLU A 12 4.64 10.98 9.76
C GLU A 12 4.94 9.71 10.56
N TYR A 13 4.36 9.57 11.74
CA TYR A 13 4.55 8.41 12.60
C TYR A 13 4.11 7.11 11.93
N PHE A 14 2.91 7.07 11.33
CA PHE A 14 2.42 5.84 10.69
C PHE A 14 3.16 5.52 9.39
N LEU A 15 3.67 6.52 8.67
CA LEU A 15 4.55 6.28 7.52
C LEU A 15 5.90 5.70 7.96
N GLU A 16 6.43 6.14 9.09
CA GLU A 16 7.66 5.56 9.67
C GLU A 16 7.45 4.09 10.05
N VAL A 17 6.32 3.74 10.65
CA VAL A 17 5.94 2.35 10.93
C VAL A 17 5.82 1.55 9.63
N MET A 18 5.19 2.12 8.60
CA MET A 18 5.09 1.49 7.28
C MET A 18 6.48 1.19 6.69
N HIS A 19 7.44 2.10 6.80
CA HIS A 19 8.81 1.87 6.36
C HIS A 19 9.49 0.72 7.12
N ALA A 20 9.27 0.62 8.41
CA ALA A 20 9.77 -0.50 9.20
C ALA A 20 9.19 -1.84 8.72
N LEU A 21 7.89 -1.89 8.47
CA LEU A 21 7.20 -3.08 7.94
C LEU A 21 7.69 -3.44 6.52
N ALA A 22 7.98 -2.46 5.67
CA ALA A 22 8.47 -2.67 4.32
C ALA A 22 9.79 -3.45 4.27
N LYS A 23 10.59 -3.41 5.34
CA LYS A 23 11.82 -4.21 5.47
C LYS A 23 11.56 -5.72 5.47
N ARG A 24 10.34 -6.15 5.78
CA ARG A 24 9.94 -7.56 5.74
C ARG A 24 9.37 -8.00 4.38
N ALA A 25 9.21 -7.09 3.43
CA ALA A 25 8.77 -7.42 2.09
C ALA A 25 9.72 -8.44 1.44
N THR A 26 9.17 -9.39 0.71
CA THR A 26 9.92 -10.52 0.15
C THR A 26 10.21 -10.39 -1.35
N CYS A 27 9.93 -9.21 -1.93
CA CYS A 27 10.23 -8.87 -3.31
C CYS A 27 10.93 -7.52 -3.36
N ASP A 28 12.13 -7.47 -3.95
CA ASP A 28 12.95 -6.26 -4.02
C ASP A 28 12.50 -5.28 -5.12
N ARG A 29 11.54 -5.67 -5.96
CA ARG A 29 10.92 -4.77 -6.94
C ARG A 29 9.96 -3.75 -6.31
N GLY A 30 10.41 -3.09 -5.26
CA GLY A 30 9.65 -2.01 -4.63
C GLY A 30 9.18 -2.31 -3.21
N ARG A 31 9.97 -3.04 -2.45
CA ARG A 31 9.69 -3.37 -1.02
C ARG A 31 8.73 -2.37 -0.38
N THR A 32 7.44 -2.67 -0.47
CA THR A 32 6.35 -1.81 0.00
C THR A 32 5.60 -2.46 1.14
N ALA A 33 4.95 -1.63 1.93
CA ALA A 33 4.06 -2.06 2.99
C ALA A 33 2.90 -1.08 3.10
N CYS A 34 1.92 -1.43 3.89
CA CYS A 34 0.87 -0.53 4.31
C CYS A 34 0.46 -0.79 5.75
N VAL A 35 -0.08 0.24 6.37
CA VAL A 35 -0.60 0.22 7.73
C VAL A 35 -2.02 0.75 7.69
N ILE A 36 -2.97 0.00 8.24
CA ILE A 36 -4.37 0.43 8.35
C ILE A 36 -4.65 0.83 9.78
N VAL A 37 -5.12 2.06 9.95
CA VAL A 37 -5.26 2.76 11.22
C VAL A 37 -6.70 3.21 11.42
N LYS A 38 -7.23 2.99 12.61
CA LYS A 38 -8.53 3.52 13.05
C LYS A 38 -8.39 4.04 14.48
N ASP A 39 -8.94 5.22 14.73
CA ASP A 39 -8.86 5.87 16.04
C ASP A 39 -7.41 5.94 16.57
N LYS A 40 -6.47 6.28 15.68
CA LYS A 40 -5.03 6.38 15.98
C LYS A 40 -4.40 5.06 16.45
N GLN A 41 -5.03 3.92 16.17
CA GLN A 41 -4.52 2.59 16.47
C GLN A 41 -4.28 1.81 15.17
N ILE A 42 -3.14 1.15 15.08
CA ILE A 42 -2.87 0.21 13.99
C ILE A 42 -3.72 -1.03 14.23
N ILE A 43 -4.64 -1.28 13.30
CA ILE A 43 -5.53 -2.45 13.40
C ILE A 43 -5.07 -3.63 12.56
N VAL A 44 -4.40 -3.36 11.45
CA VAL A 44 -3.83 -4.39 10.58
C VAL A 44 -2.75 -3.77 9.71
N SER A 45 -1.84 -4.60 9.22
CA SER A 45 -0.78 -4.20 8.30
C SER A 45 -0.54 -5.28 7.24
N GLY A 46 0.17 -4.91 6.19
CA GLY A 46 0.60 -5.82 5.15
C GLY A 46 1.87 -5.33 4.48
N TYR A 47 2.61 -6.24 3.89
CA TYR A 47 3.76 -5.93 3.03
C TYR A 47 3.68 -6.75 1.74
N VAL A 48 4.34 -6.30 0.70
CA VAL A 48 4.41 -7.05 -0.56
C VAL A 48 5.19 -8.35 -0.36
N GLY A 49 4.60 -9.44 -0.78
CA GLY A 49 5.23 -10.74 -0.63
C GLY A 49 4.39 -11.88 -1.20
N SER A 50 5.00 -13.05 -1.34
CA SER A 50 4.26 -14.24 -1.72
C SER A 50 3.31 -14.65 -0.60
N PRO A 51 2.15 -15.21 -0.93
CA PRO A 51 1.28 -15.81 0.07
C PRO A 51 2.03 -16.84 0.92
N ALA A 52 1.69 -16.94 2.20
CA ALA A 52 2.33 -17.88 3.12
C ALA A 52 2.25 -19.33 2.58
N GLY A 53 3.37 -20.02 2.60
CA GLY A 53 3.52 -21.38 2.07
C GLY A 53 3.98 -21.45 0.61
N LEU A 54 4.07 -20.32 -0.09
CA LEU A 54 4.64 -20.23 -1.44
C LEU A 54 6.07 -19.65 -1.41
N PRO A 55 6.93 -20.00 -2.38
CA PRO A 55 8.29 -19.47 -2.41
C PRO A 55 8.32 -17.96 -2.62
N HIS A 56 9.29 -17.29 -2.01
CA HIS A 56 9.47 -15.85 -2.09
C HIS A 56 10.45 -15.44 -3.21
N CYS A 57 10.28 -14.23 -3.74
CA CYS A 57 11.18 -13.70 -4.77
C CYS A 57 12.64 -13.65 -4.32
N ASP A 58 12.89 -13.29 -3.06
CA ASP A 58 14.24 -13.25 -2.48
C ASP A 58 14.91 -14.65 -2.44
N GLU A 59 14.14 -15.73 -2.54
CA GLU A 59 14.62 -17.11 -2.49
C GLU A 59 14.78 -17.73 -3.89
N VAL A 60 13.78 -17.50 -4.76
CA VAL A 60 13.67 -18.21 -6.05
C VAL A 60 13.59 -17.29 -7.27
N GLY A 61 13.73 -15.97 -7.06
CA GLY A 61 13.63 -14.98 -8.13
C GLY A 61 12.18 -14.58 -8.46
N HIS A 62 12.05 -13.63 -9.39
CA HIS A 62 10.77 -13.08 -9.81
C HIS A 62 10.04 -13.99 -10.80
N LEU A 63 8.71 -13.94 -10.77
CA LEU A 63 7.83 -14.51 -11.80
C LEU A 63 7.30 -13.36 -12.67
N MET A 64 8.11 -12.91 -13.61
CA MET A 64 7.76 -11.77 -14.47
C MET A 64 6.75 -12.16 -15.53
N LYS A 65 5.71 -11.36 -15.70
CA LYS A 65 4.75 -11.49 -16.80
C LYS A 65 4.43 -10.11 -17.38
N LYS A 66 4.19 -10.10 -18.69
CA LYS A 66 3.69 -8.91 -19.38
C LYS A 66 2.24 -8.67 -19.02
N VAL A 67 1.93 -7.42 -18.72
CA VAL A 67 0.59 -6.95 -18.36
C VAL A 67 0.28 -5.75 -19.24
N ILE A 68 -0.96 -5.65 -19.70
CA ILE A 68 -1.47 -4.47 -20.38
C ILE A 68 -1.98 -3.53 -19.28
N ASP A 69 -1.35 -2.36 -19.16
CA ASP A 69 -1.74 -1.33 -18.22
C ASP A 69 -3.04 -0.62 -18.66
N ASP A 70 -3.68 0.10 -17.77
CA ASP A 70 -4.97 0.76 -18.00
C ASP A 70 -4.94 1.76 -19.19
N ASP A 71 -3.78 2.34 -19.48
CA ASP A 71 -3.54 3.22 -20.63
C ASP A 71 -3.24 2.47 -21.95
N GLY A 72 -3.27 1.14 -21.93
CA GLY A 72 -2.96 0.27 -23.06
C GLY A 72 -1.47 0.00 -23.29
N THR A 73 -0.59 0.54 -22.46
CA THR A 73 0.85 0.22 -22.53
C THR A 73 1.12 -1.17 -21.97
N VAL A 74 2.23 -1.78 -22.40
CA VAL A 74 2.67 -3.09 -21.92
C VAL A 74 3.80 -2.90 -20.93
N SER A 75 3.62 -3.40 -19.71
CA SER A 75 4.66 -3.42 -18.68
C SER A 75 4.92 -4.85 -18.18
N GLU A 76 6.01 -5.04 -17.44
CA GLU A 76 6.33 -6.31 -16.81
C GLU A 76 6.12 -6.23 -15.30
N HIS A 77 5.34 -7.15 -14.78
CA HIS A 77 5.03 -7.24 -13.35
C HIS A 77 5.46 -8.59 -12.78
N CYS A 78 5.93 -8.58 -11.55
CA CYS A 78 6.16 -9.81 -10.80
C CYS A 78 4.81 -10.34 -10.29
N MET A 79 4.40 -11.49 -10.79
CA MET A 79 3.13 -12.12 -10.44
C MET A 79 3.24 -13.13 -9.28
N ARG A 80 4.41 -13.22 -8.66
CA ARG A 80 4.63 -14.11 -7.53
C ARG A 80 4.04 -13.58 -6.23
N THR A 81 3.92 -12.27 -6.12
CA THR A 81 3.55 -11.58 -4.87
C THR A 81 2.18 -10.94 -4.96
N ILE A 82 1.51 -10.86 -3.82
CA ILE A 82 0.35 -9.99 -3.65
C ILE A 82 0.82 -8.61 -3.19
N HIS A 83 0.04 -7.59 -3.48
CA HIS A 83 0.33 -6.22 -3.06
C HIS A 83 0.18 -6.06 -1.54
N ALA A 84 0.83 -5.05 -0.98
CA ALA A 84 0.76 -4.77 0.44
C ALA A 84 -0.69 -4.55 0.92
N GLU A 85 -1.47 -3.80 0.16
CA GLU A 85 -2.88 -3.52 0.43
C GLU A 85 -3.72 -4.79 0.40
N GLN A 86 -3.51 -5.65 -0.59
CA GLN A 86 -4.17 -6.96 -0.69
C GLN A 86 -3.85 -7.83 0.52
N ASN A 87 -2.57 -7.86 0.91
CA ASN A 87 -2.14 -8.59 2.10
C ASN A 87 -2.80 -8.07 3.37
N ALA A 88 -2.84 -6.75 3.57
CA ALA A 88 -3.51 -6.15 4.73
C ALA A 88 -5.01 -6.49 4.78
N ILE A 89 -5.70 -6.44 3.66
CA ILE A 89 -7.11 -6.83 3.55
C ILE A 89 -7.30 -8.31 3.91
N CYS A 90 -6.41 -9.19 3.41
CA CYS A 90 -6.44 -10.61 3.76
C CYS A 90 -6.17 -10.84 5.24
N GLN A 91 -5.25 -10.09 5.85
CA GLN A 91 -5.00 -10.17 7.29
C GLN A 91 -6.22 -9.72 8.10
N ALA A 92 -6.90 -8.67 7.67
CA ALA A 92 -8.14 -8.20 8.28
C ALA A 92 -9.24 -9.28 8.20
N ALA A 93 -9.43 -9.86 7.02
CA ALA A 93 -10.40 -10.94 6.80
C ALA A 93 -10.09 -12.17 7.65
N LYS A 94 -8.84 -12.60 7.68
CA LYS A 94 -8.39 -13.77 8.45
C LYS A 94 -8.61 -13.61 9.96
N ARG A 95 -8.49 -12.38 10.47
CA ARG A 95 -8.61 -12.08 11.90
C ARG A 95 -10.00 -11.60 12.30
N GLY A 96 -10.91 -11.43 11.36
CA GLY A 96 -12.24 -10.89 11.62
C GLY A 96 -12.23 -9.43 12.07
N VAL A 97 -11.32 -8.62 11.56
CA VAL A 97 -11.17 -7.20 11.90
C VAL A 97 -11.81 -6.35 10.80
N SER A 98 -12.76 -5.50 11.18
CA SER A 98 -13.34 -4.53 10.24
C SER A 98 -12.38 -3.38 10.02
N ILE A 99 -12.14 -3.05 8.75
CA ILE A 99 -11.35 -1.88 8.34
C ILE A 99 -12.23 -0.74 7.80
N GLU A 100 -13.55 -0.87 7.91
CA GLU A 100 -14.49 0.17 7.49
C GLU A 100 -14.24 1.48 8.24
N GLY A 101 -14.18 2.59 7.50
CA GLY A 101 -13.92 3.91 8.04
C GLY A 101 -12.47 4.18 8.44
N ALA A 102 -11.55 3.24 8.18
CA ALA A 102 -10.15 3.38 8.53
C ALA A 102 -9.36 4.23 7.52
N THR A 103 -8.15 4.60 7.90
CA THR A 103 -7.13 5.23 7.06
C THR A 103 -6.05 4.21 6.72
N ILE A 104 -5.62 4.17 5.47
CA ILE A 104 -4.47 3.36 5.04
C ILE A 104 -3.29 4.27 4.71
N TYR A 105 -2.11 3.89 5.22
CA TYR A 105 -0.83 4.52 4.95
C TYR A 105 0.01 3.60 4.07
N CYS A 106 0.44 4.08 2.92
CA CYS A 106 1.20 3.28 1.95
C CYS A 106 2.35 4.09 1.34
N LYS A 107 3.34 3.38 0.82
CA LYS A 107 4.49 4.01 0.14
C LYS A 107 4.07 4.61 -1.20
N LEU A 108 3.33 3.85 -1.99
CA LEU A 108 2.80 4.29 -3.28
C LEU A 108 1.28 4.33 -3.24
N ALA A 109 0.70 5.23 -4.01
CA ALA A 109 -0.75 5.23 -4.22
C ALA A 109 -1.21 3.85 -4.72
N PRO A 110 -2.37 3.36 -4.26
CA PRO A 110 -2.89 2.06 -4.67
C PRO A 110 -3.06 1.96 -6.20
N CYS A 111 -2.78 0.79 -6.75
CA CYS A 111 -3.14 0.50 -8.13
C CYS A 111 -4.67 0.34 -8.27
N ARG A 112 -5.16 0.26 -9.51
CA ARG A 112 -6.60 0.15 -9.80
C ARG A 112 -7.28 -0.98 -9.01
N THR A 113 -6.72 -2.18 -9.01
CA THR A 113 -7.29 -3.33 -8.30
C THR A 113 -7.33 -3.09 -6.80
N CYS A 114 -6.24 -2.59 -6.21
CA CYS A 114 -6.20 -2.27 -4.78
C CYS A 114 -7.19 -1.17 -4.42
N ALA A 115 -7.32 -0.13 -5.26
CA ALA A 115 -8.29 0.94 -5.06
C ALA A 115 -9.73 0.40 -4.99
N MET A 116 -10.10 -0.49 -5.92
CA MET A 116 -11.43 -1.13 -5.91
C MET A 116 -11.69 -1.91 -4.61
N LEU A 117 -10.69 -2.65 -4.14
CA LEU A 117 -10.80 -3.40 -2.89
C LEU A 117 -10.93 -2.48 -1.68
N LEU A 118 -10.15 -1.40 -1.61
CA LEU A 118 -10.20 -0.41 -0.53
C LEU A 118 -11.55 0.31 -0.49
N ILE A 119 -12.09 0.67 -1.66
CA ILE A 119 -13.44 1.24 -1.78
C ILE A 119 -14.48 0.25 -1.23
N ALA A 120 -14.43 -1.01 -1.67
CA ALA A 120 -15.36 -2.04 -1.23
C ALA A 120 -15.26 -2.34 0.27
N CYS A 121 -14.09 -2.20 0.87
CA CYS A 121 -13.87 -2.35 2.31
C CYS A 121 -14.30 -1.13 3.14
N GLY A 122 -14.68 -0.02 2.50
CA GLY A 122 -15.10 1.19 3.20
C GLY A 122 -13.96 2.02 3.79
N ILE A 123 -12.76 1.95 3.23
CA ILE A 123 -11.64 2.83 3.61
C ILE A 123 -12.06 4.27 3.37
N LYS A 124 -11.77 5.16 4.32
CA LYS A 124 -12.16 6.56 4.28
C LYS A 124 -11.06 7.50 3.76
N ARG A 125 -9.81 7.18 4.06
CA ARG A 125 -8.65 8.01 3.72
C ARG A 125 -7.46 7.15 3.29
N VAL A 126 -6.77 7.62 2.26
CA VAL A 126 -5.49 7.05 1.80
C VAL A 126 -4.41 8.12 1.99
N VAL A 127 -3.35 7.78 2.69
CA VAL A 127 -2.14 8.60 2.78
C VAL A 127 -1.02 7.84 2.07
N ALA A 128 -0.58 8.37 0.95
CA ALA A 128 0.51 7.78 0.16
C ALA A 128 1.75 8.67 0.22
N GLU A 129 2.91 8.06 0.37
CA GLU A 129 4.16 8.81 0.35
C GLU A 129 4.43 9.39 -1.03
N TYR A 130 4.21 8.60 -2.08
CA TYR A 130 4.42 8.98 -3.48
C TYR A 130 3.24 8.60 -4.36
N LYS A 131 3.12 9.30 -5.49
CA LYS A 131 2.21 8.90 -6.57
C LYS A 131 2.73 7.66 -7.30
N TYR A 132 1.81 6.82 -7.75
CA TYR A 132 2.12 5.67 -8.57
C TYR A 132 1.97 6.02 -10.06
N HIS A 133 2.91 5.61 -10.91
CA HIS A 133 2.92 5.98 -12.33
C HIS A 133 1.67 5.52 -13.12
N ALA A 134 1.04 4.43 -12.71
CA ALA A 134 -0.18 3.89 -13.31
C ALA A 134 -1.42 4.13 -12.41
N GLY A 135 -1.39 5.19 -11.60
CA GLY A 135 -2.39 5.41 -10.55
C GLY A 135 -3.48 6.41 -10.85
N SER A 136 -3.48 7.07 -12.01
CA SER A 136 -4.43 8.16 -12.30
C SER A 136 -5.90 7.70 -12.31
N GLU A 137 -6.20 6.56 -12.90
CA GLU A 137 -7.54 5.98 -12.91
C GLU A 137 -7.98 5.55 -11.50
N ALA A 138 -7.08 4.93 -10.74
CA ALA A 138 -7.32 4.55 -9.36
C ALA A 138 -7.61 5.75 -8.46
N GLU A 139 -6.87 6.85 -8.63
CA GLU A 139 -7.09 8.10 -7.91
C GLU A 139 -8.47 8.68 -8.20
N GLU A 140 -8.86 8.73 -9.46
CA GLU A 140 -10.17 9.22 -9.88
C GLU A 140 -11.30 8.37 -9.30
N MET A 141 -11.18 7.03 -9.35
CA MET A 141 -12.16 6.12 -8.76
C MET A 141 -12.31 6.33 -7.25
N MET A 142 -11.22 6.49 -6.54
CA MET A 142 -11.24 6.73 -5.09
C MET A 142 -11.89 8.08 -4.76
N LYS A 143 -11.61 9.12 -5.54
CA LYS A 143 -12.27 10.44 -5.39
C LYS A 143 -13.78 10.36 -5.63
N GLN A 144 -14.21 9.67 -6.69
CA GLN A 144 -15.63 9.45 -6.98
C GLN A 144 -16.33 8.70 -5.85
N ALA A 145 -15.65 7.77 -5.20
CA ALA A 145 -16.16 7.02 -4.04
C ALA A 145 -16.13 7.82 -2.72
N GLY A 146 -15.64 9.06 -2.73
CA GLY A 146 -15.56 9.91 -1.56
C GLY A 146 -14.38 9.62 -0.63
N ILE A 147 -13.36 8.91 -1.09
CA ILE A 147 -12.13 8.67 -0.33
C ILE A 147 -11.23 9.90 -0.42
N GLN A 148 -10.78 10.40 0.73
CA GLN A 148 -9.76 11.44 0.82
C GLN A 148 -8.39 10.84 0.51
N ILE A 149 -7.64 11.48 -0.39
CA ILE A 149 -6.28 11.06 -0.75
C ILE A 149 -5.33 12.20 -0.44
N ASP A 150 -4.31 11.91 0.36
CA ASP A 150 -3.24 12.84 0.70
C ASP A 150 -1.89 12.26 0.29
N TYR A 151 -1.06 13.07 -0.36
CA TYR A 151 0.31 12.73 -0.74
C TYR A 151 1.30 13.50 0.12
N ILE A 152 2.37 12.84 0.55
CA ILE A 152 3.46 13.50 1.29
C ILE A 152 4.42 14.17 0.31
N HIS A 153 4.74 13.50 -0.80
CA HIS A 153 5.58 14.02 -1.87
C HIS A 153 4.81 14.04 -3.20
N ASP A 154 4.92 15.14 -3.93
CA ASP A 154 4.28 15.30 -5.24
C ASP A 154 5.14 14.68 -6.37
N GLU A 155 5.80 13.59 -6.08
CA GLU A 155 6.63 12.85 -7.01
C GLU A 155 5.96 11.53 -7.41
N THR A 156 6.18 11.14 -8.66
CA THR A 156 5.69 9.87 -9.19
C THR A 156 6.84 8.88 -9.24
N LEU A 157 6.67 7.74 -8.56
CA LEU A 157 7.65 6.65 -8.60
C LEU A 157 7.21 5.54 -9.55
N LYS A 158 8.20 4.95 -10.22
CA LYS A 158 8.05 3.72 -11.00
C LYS A 158 8.80 2.60 -10.30
N TYR A 159 8.27 1.41 -10.35
CA TYR A 159 9.04 0.23 -9.97
C TYR A 159 10.17 -0.02 -10.97
N SER A 160 11.33 -0.28 -10.49
CA SER A 160 12.49 -0.70 -11.29
C SER A 160 12.44 -2.20 -11.61
#